data_262b59f292116f5380fe993b1093c84b
#
_entry.id   262b59f292116f5380fe993b1093c84b
#
_cell.length_a   1.000
_cell.length_b   1.000
_cell.length_c   1.000
_cell.angle_alpha   90.00
_cell.angle_beta   90.00
_cell.angle_gamma   90.00
#
_symmetry.space_group_name_H-M   'P 1'
#
loop_
_entity.id
_entity.type
_entity.pdbx_description
1 polymer ?
#
loop_
_entity_poly.entity_id
_entity_poly.type
_entity_poly.pdbx_seq_one_letter_code
_entity_poly.pdbx_strand_id
1 'polypeptide(L)'
;MAVNLTRRQALAAGAAGLTAAVAGGAGLVQAGVLPGRYRVGRLLGACDVGDPPPTTVAPGPLRFASFASKARGRPVAYGVAWPPGSGPGDRLPVCLLLHAAAGNERTPFERLRLHHHLAQAAGPGRVRPLALAWADGDGSGWRPAPGDDPFAMLLDELLPLLSGLGLRTSPGQVGVLGWSMGGAGALRLAERSPDRLAAVVATSPAVAASGPEVAGTGRLRALPVKIDCGANDPFADATRALAAALPTAEVAVAKGCHDGVFWQRQAPAQLRFLAAALGP
;
A
#
# COMPACT_ATOMS: atom_id res chain seq x y z
N MET A 1 53.55 36.76 1.91
CA MET A 1 53.41 36.44 0.45
C MET A 1 51.92 36.29 0.16
N ALA A 2 51.31 37.23 -0.54
CA ALA A 2 49.91 37.12 -0.98
C ALA A 2 49.88 36.32 -2.31
N VAL A 3 49.19 35.22 -2.33
CA VAL A 3 48.98 34.39 -3.52
C VAL A 3 47.91 35.08 -4.37
N ASN A 4 48.33 35.77 -5.48
CA ASN A 4 47.40 36.34 -6.44
C ASN A 4 46.80 35.26 -7.31
N LEU A 5 45.59 34.83 -6.99
CA LEU A 5 44.80 33.88 -7.81
C LEU A 5 44.28 34.60 -9.06
N THR A 6 44.47 34.00 -10.22
CA THR A 6 43.86 34.50 -11.47
C THR A 6 42.33 34.34 -11.38
N ARG A 7 41.60 35.19 -12.13
CA ARG A 7 40.11 35.16 -12.16
C ARG A 7 39.55 33.75 -12.46
N ARG A 8 40.24 32.97 -13.32
CA ARG A 8 39.90 31.56 -13.62
C ARG A 8 40.14 30.64 -12.44
N GLN A 9 41.20 30.80 -11.67
CA GLN A 9 41.51 30.02 -10.48
C GLN A 9 40.55 30.36 -9.33
N ALA A 10 40.15 31.62 -9.17
CA ALA A 10 39.11 32.01 -8.20
C ALA A 10 37.74 31.45 -8.53
N LEU A 11 37.34 31.40 -9.81
CA LEU A 11 36.09 30.80 -10.27
C LEU A 11 36.11 29.27 -10.10
N ALA A 12 37.24 28.61 -10.40
CA ALA A 12 37.39 27.18 -10.21
C ALA A 12 37.38 26.78 -8.72
N ALA A 13 38.04 27.57 -7.86
CA ALA A 13 38.00 27.35 -6.40
C ALA A 13 36.62 27.62 -5.81
N GLY A 14 35.89 28.62 -6.30
CA GLY A 14 34.49 28.88 -5.92
C GLY A 14 33.57 27.78 -6.34
N ALA A 15 33.70 27.23 -7.55
CA ALA A 15 32.90 26.11 -8.04
C ALA A 15 33.20 24.82 -7.26
N ALA A 16 34.46 24.53 -6.95
CA ALA A 16 34.86 23.38 -6.15
C ALA A 16 34.36 23.50 -4.69
N GLY A 17 34.39 24.72 -4.11
CA GLY A 17 33.85 24.98 -2.77
C GLY A 17 32.33 24.82 -2.71
N LEU A 18 31.60 25.27 -3.74
CA LEU A 18 30.15 25.08 -3.83
C LEU A 18 29.76 23.60 -3.98
N THR A 19 30.47 22.84 -4.84
CA THR A 19 30.23 21.41 -5.01
C THR A 19 30.53 20.62 -3.74
N ALA A 20 31.58 20.93 -3.01
CA ALA A 20 31.90 20.30 -1.73
C ALA A 20 30.87 20.62 -0.63
N ALA A 21 30.38 21.85 -0.57
CA ALA A 21 29.34 22.26 0.38
C ALA A 21 27.99 21.60 0.06
N VAL A 22 27.61 21.50 -1.20
CA VAL A 22 26.38 20.80 -1.64
C VAL A 22 26.49 19.30 -1.37
N ALA A 23 27.63 18.68 -1.69
CA ALA A 23 27.85 17.25 -1.42
C ALA A 23 27.88 16.95 0.07
N GLY A 24 28.52 17.81 0.90
CA GLY A 24 28.53 17.72 2.35
C GLY A 24 27.12 17.89 2.94
N GLY A 25 26.36 18.88 2.49
CA GLY A 25 24.99 19.10 2.90
C GLY A 25 24.07 17.92 2.53
N ALA A 26 24.18 17.38 1.32
CA ALA A 26 23.45 16.19 0.89
C ALA A 26 23.83 14.96 1.74
N GLY A 27 25.11 14.79 2.08
CA GLY A 27 25.57 13.73 2.96
C GLY A 27 24.95 13.80 4.36
N LEU A 28 24.89 14.98 4.97
CA LEU A 28 24.26 15.20 6.27
C LEU A 28 22.74 14.93 6.24
N VAL A 29 22.08 15.30 5.15
CA VAL A 29 20.65 15.00 4.92
C VAL A 29 20.43 13.49 4.78
N GLN A 30 21.26 12.80 4.00
CA GLN A 30 21.17 11.33 3.84
C GLN A 30 21.47 10.56 5.14
N ALA A 31 22.41 11.07 5.94
CA ALA A 31 22.71 10.52 7.25
C ALA A 31 21.62 10.81 8.32
N GLY A 32 20.57 11.55 7.94
CA GLY A 32 19.47 11.88 8.86
C GLY A 32 19.77 13.02 9.85
N VAL A 33 20.91 13.68 9.73
CA VAL A 33 21.29 14.83 10.57
C VAL A 33 20.46 16.06 10.23
N LEU A 34 20.14 16.24 8.94
CA LEU A 34 19.28 17.32 8.45
C LEU A 34 17.99 16.76 7.84
N PRO A 35 16.86 17.49 7.90
CA PRO A 35 15.60 17.08 7.30
C PRO A 35 15.68 17.04 5.76
N GLY A 36 14.85 16.22 5.13
CA GLY A 36 14.74 16.20 3.66
C GLY A 36 15.40 15.01 2.97
N ARG A 37 15.88 13.99 3.71
CA ARG A 37 16.56 12.80 3.14
C ARG A 37 15.79 12.16 1.98
N TYR A 38 14.47 12.09 2.06
CA TYR A 38 13.62 11.51 1.01
C TYR A 38 13.62 12.34 -0.28
N ARG A 39 13.67 13.68 -0.15
CA ARG A 39 13.77 14.57 -1.32
C ARG A 39 15.14 14.46 -1.98
N VAL A 40 16.20 14.48 -1.19
CA VAL A 40 17.57 14.30 -1.69
C VAL A 40 17.75 12.91 -2.30
N GLY A 41 17.27 11.86 -1.63
CA GLY A 41 17.28 10.50 -2.16
C GLY A 41 16.57 10.39 -3.51
N ARG A 42 15.41 11.05 -3.68
CA ARG A 42 14.69 11.10 -4.97
C ARG A 42 15.55 11.75 -6.05
N LEU A 43 16.20 12.88 -5.76
CA LEU A 43 17.10 13.56 -6.71
C LEU A 43 18.33 12.70 -7.07
N LEU A 44 18.78 11.84 -6.17
CA LEU A 44 19.90 10.92 -6.37
C LEU A 44 19.47 9.54 -6.95
N GLY A 45 18.24 9.42 -7.47
CA GLY A 45 17.78 8.20 -8.12
C GLY A 45 17.36 7.07 -7.16
N ALA A 46 17.15 7.36 -5.87
CA ALA A 46 16.66 6.35 -4.92
C ALA A 46 15.28 5.80 -5.26
N CYS A 47 14.49 6.55 -6.07
CA CYS A 47 13.17 6.14 -6.54
C CYS A 47 13.21 5.37 -7.86
N ASP A 48 14.37 5.28 -8.51
CA ASP A 48 14.51 4.53 -9.75
C ASP A 48 14.54 3.04 -9.47
N VAL A 49 13.39 2.42 -9.59
CA VAL A 49 13.16 0.98 -9.39
C VAL A 49 12.82 0.26 -10.70
N GLY A 50 12.94 0.96 -11.82
CA GLY A 50 12.51 0.51 -13.14
C GLY A 50 10.98 0.43 -13.27
N ASP A 51 10.51 0.07 -14.45
CA ASP A 51 9.08 -0.01 -14.75
C ASP A 51 8.35 -1.08 -13.92
N PRO A 52 7.05 -0.89 -13.68
CA PRO A 52 6.21 -1.95 -13.12
C PRO A 52 6.27 -3.22 -13.98
N PRO A 53 6.06 -4.41 -13.38
CA PRO A 53 6.02 -5.65 -14.14
C PRO A 53 4.99 -5.58 -15.27
N PRO A 54 5.33 -6.05 -16.49
CA PRO A 54 4.41 -6.01 -17.62
C PRO A 54 3.16 -6.84 -17.34
N THR A 55 2.03 -6.34 -17.79
CA THR A 55 0.74 -7.01 -17.72
C THR A 55 0.20 -7.21 -19.13
N THR A 56 0.32 -8.43 -19.66
CA THR A 56 -0.05 -8.79 -21.02
C THR A 56 -1.40 -9.50 -21.11
N VAL A 57 -1.91 -9.99 -19.97
CA VAL A 57 -3.21 -10.67 -19.90
C VAL A 57 -4.31 -9.60 -19.79
N ALA A 58 -5.33 -9.71 -20.63
CA ALA A 58 -6.49 -8.82 -20.56
C ALA A 58 -7.20 -8.98 -19.20
N PRO A 59 -7.59 -7.89 -18.54
CA PRO A 59 -8.29 -7.97 -17.26
C PRO A 59 -9.69 -8.57 -17.42
N GLY A 60 -10.19 -9.15 -16.34
CA GLY A 60 -11.55 -9.65 -16.25
C GLY A 60 -12.57 -8.51 -16.03
N PRO A 61 -13.83 -8.85 -15.75
CA PRO A 61 -14.90 -7.87 -15.53
C PRO A 61 -14.58 -6.90 -14.40
N LEU A 62 -15.00 -5.66 -14.57
CA LEU A 62 -14.86 -4.57 -13.61
C LEU A 62 -16.24 -3.90 -13.44
N ARG A 63 -16.72 -3.78 -12.20
CA ARG A 63 -17.98 -3.16 -11.88
C ARG A 63 -17.77 -2.02 -10.90
N PHE A 64 -18.42 -0.88 -11.15
CA PHE A 64 -18.56 0.24 -10.22
C PHE A 64 -20.04 0.44 -9.87
N ALA A 65 -20.31 0.75 -8.62
CA ALA A 65 -21.63 1.07 -8.12
C ALA A 65 -21.55 1.89 -6.84
N SER A 66 -22.67 2.19 -6.22
CA SER A 66 -22.75 2.84 -4.91
C SER A 66 -23.85 2.21 -4.06
N PHE A 67 -23.73 2.36 -2.76
CA PHE A 67 -24.76 1.97 -1.80
C PHE A 67 -24.91 3.02 -0.69
N ALA A 68 -26.08 3.09 -0.07
CA ALA A 68 -26.30 3.94 1.08
C ALA A 68 -25.69 3.28 2.31
N SER A 69 -24.61 3.85 2.83
CA SER A 69 -23.94 3.35 4.03
C SER A 69 -24.54 4.01 5.27
N LYS A 70 -25.07 3.20 6.17
CA LYS A 70 -25.51 3.65 7.50
C LYS A 70 -24.32 3.98 8.39
N ALA A 71 -23.28 3.15 8.31
CA ALA A 71 -22.05 3.33 9.07
C ALA A 71 -21.32 4.63 8.73
N ARG A 72 -21.48 5.14 7.49
CA ARG A 72 -20.87 6.39 7.01
C ARG A 72 -21.88 7.55 6.96
N GLY A 73 -23.18 7.31 7.18
CA GLY A 73 -24.22 8.31 7.07
C GLY A 73 -24.41 8.94 5.68
N ARG A 74 -23.85 8.30 4.62
CA ARG A 74 -23.86 8.82 3.24
C ARG A 74 -23.74 7.70 2.20
N PRO A 75 -24.06 8.00 0.91
CA PRO A 75 -23.73 7.09 -0.17
C PRO A 75 -22.21 6.85 -0.26
N VAL A 76 -21.83 5.62 -0.50
CA VAL A 76 -20.43 5.21 -0.68
C VAL A 76 -20.29 4.53 -2.04
N ALA A 77 -19.36 5.02 -2.85
CA ALA A 77 -18.99 4.37 -4.10
C ALA A 77 -18.10 3.14 -3.82
N TYR A 78 -18.33 2.09 -4.58
CA TYR A 78 -17.53 0.86 -4.49
C TYR A 78 -17.30 0.25 -5.86
N GLY A 79 -16.36 -0.66 -5.92
CA GLY A 79 -16.13 -1.44 -7.11
C GLY A 79 -15.66 -2.85 -6.82
N VAL A 80 -15.75 -3.70 -7.85
CA VAL A 80 -15.31 -5.09 -7.82
C VAL A 80 -14.62 -5.41 -9.13
N ALA A 81 -13.46 -6.09 -9.06
CA ALA A 81 -12.77 -6.66 -10.20
C ALA A 81 -12.65 -8.18 -10.03
N TRP A 82 -13.06 -8.90 -11.05
CA TRP A 82 -12.89 -10.34 -11.14
C TRP A 82 -11.66 -10.68 -12.01
N PRO A 83 -10.99 -11.81 -11.78
CA PRO A 83 -9.97 -12.30 -12.70
C PRO A 83 -10.59 -12.72 -14.04
N PRO A 84 -9.80 -12.84 -15.13
CA PRO A 84 -10.28 -13.34 -16.41
C PRO A 84 -10.97 -14.70 -16.29
N GLY A 85 -12.06 -14.86 -17.00
CA GLY A 85 -12.87 -16.09 -16.99
C GLY A 85 -13.79 -16.24 -15.79
N SER A 86 -13.83 -15.24 -14.90
CA SER A 86 -14.72 -15.21 -13.75
C SER A 86 -15.60 -13.96 -13.74
N GLY A 87 -16.69 -13.99 -12.96
CA GLY A 87 -17.65 -12.89 -12.88
C GLY A 87 -18.58 -13.02 -11.67
N PRO A 88 -19.68 -12.24 -11.64
CA PRO A 88 -20.70 -12.35 -10.62
C PRO A 88 -21.28 -13.77 -10.57
N GLY A 89 -21.45 -14.30 -9.35
CA GLY A 89 -21.90 -15.68 -9.11
C GLY A 89 -20.76 -16.68 -8.88
N ASP A 90 -19.55 -16.40 -9.34
CA ASP A 90 -18.39 -17.25 -9.05
C ASP A 90 -17.96 -17.07 -7.59
N ARG A 91 -17.90 -18.18 -6.88
CA ARG A 91 -17.63 -18.22 -5.43
C ARG A 91 -16.14 -17.97 -5.13
N LEU A 92 -15.63 -16.79 -5.48
CA LEU A 92 -14.25 -16.41 -5.22
C LEU A 92 -14.10 -15.77 -3.84
N PRO A 93 -12.97 -16.01 -3.13
CA PRO A 93 -12.60 -15.22 -1.97
C PRO A 93 -12.30 -13.77 -2.39
N VAL A 94 -12.36 -12.84 -1.45
CA VAL A 94 -12.23 -11.42 -1.75
C VAL A 94 -11.07 -10.76 -1.00
N CYS A 95 -10.35 -9.89 -1.68
CA CYS A 95 -9.42 -8.95 -1.06
C CYS A 95 -10.03 -7.54 -1.07
N LEU A 96 -10.23 -6.98 0.12
CA LEU A 96 -10.61 -5.58 0.30
C LEU A 96 -9.41 -4.67 0.04
N LEU A 97 -9.59 -3.62 -0.74
CA LEU A 97 -8.56 -2.64 -1.08
C LEU A 97 -8.84 -1.31 -0.39
N LEU A 98 -7.84 -0.80 0.33
CA LEU A 98 -7.89 0.47 1.04
C LEU A 98 -6.96 1.48 0.36
N HIS A 99 -7.55 2.53 -0.23
CA HIS A 99 -6.80 3.53 -0.99
C HIS A 99 -5.94 4.45 -0.10
N ALA A 100 -4.93 5.06 -0.71
CA ALA A 100 -4.08 6.09 -0.10
C ALA A 100 -4.85 7.43 0.04
N ALA A 101 -4.27 8.38 0.77
CA ALA A 101 -4.77 9.75 0.82
C ALA A 101 -4.92 10.33 -0.59
N ALA A 102 -5.92 11.18 -0.81
CA ALA A 102 -6.30 11.71 -2.12
C ALA A 102 -6.63 10.63 -3.17
N GLY A 103 -6.88 9.40 -2.75
CA GLY A 103 -7.44 8.33 -3.57
C GLY A 103 -8.97 8.29 -3.46
N ASN A 104 -9.57 7.52 -4.34
CA ASN A 104 -10.99 7.21 -4.36
C ASN A 104 -11.18 5.75 -4.82
N GLU A 105 -12.42 5.34 -5.07
CA GLU A 105 -12.78 4.00 -5.52
C GLU A 105 -12.15 3.59 -6.86
N ARG A 106 -11.66 4.53 -7.67
CA ARG A 106 -11.04 4.26 -8.99
C ARG A 106 -9.52 4.11 -8.92
N THR A 107 -8.89 4.70 -7.91
CA THR A 107 -7.42 4.75 -7.78
C THR A 107 -6.72 3.39 -7.90
N PRO A 108 -7.22 2.28 -7.31
CA PRO A 108 -6.59 0.97 -7.45
C PRO A 108 -6.50 0.47 -8.89
N PHE A 109 -7.38 0.94 -9.77
CA PHE A 109 -7.48 0.49 -11.16
C PHE A 109 -6.84 1.47 -12.12
N GLU A 110 -7.17 2.74 -12.03
CA GLU A 110 -6.68 3.77 -12.96
C GLU A 110 -5.19 4.09 -12.72
N ARG A 111 -4.76 4.13 -11.45
CA ARG A 111 -3.38 4.48 -11.10
C ARG A 111 -2.49 3.27 -10.84
N LEU A 112 -3.00 2.27 -10.10
CA LEU A 112 -2.20 1.11 -9.71
C LEU A 112 -2.41 -0.11 -10.63
N ARG A 113 -3.38 -0.05 -11.53
CA ARG A 113 -3.70 -1.09 -12.52
C ARG A 113 -3.84 -2.49 -11.91
N LEU A 114 -4.37 -2.58 -10.67
CA LEU A 114 -4.41 -3.83 -9.93
C LEU A 114 -5.20 -4.93 -10.60
N HIS A 115 -6.25 -4.58 -11.36
CA HIS A 115 -7.02 -5.55 -12.14
C HIS A 115 -6.18 -6.20 -13.27
N HIS A 116 -5.20 -5.50 -13.83
CA HIS A 116 -4.23 -6.09 -14.77
C HIS A 116 -3.24 -7.00 -14.04
N HIS A 117 -2.73 -6.60 -12.87
CA HIS A 117 -1.88 -7.46 -12.06
C HIS A 117 -2.63 -8.71 -11.58
N LEU A 118 -3.91 -8.57 -11.22
CA LEU A 118 -4.79 -9.70 -10.90
C LEU A 118 -4.92 -10.66 -12.09
N ALA A 119 -5.20 -10.14 -13.28
CA ALA A 119 -5.30 -10.95 -14.49
C ALA A 119 -4.00 -11.71 -14.78
N GLN A 120 -2.86 -11.03 -14.65
CA GLN A 120 -1.55 -11.63 -14.85
C GLN A 120 -1.23 -12.70 -13.79
N ALA A 121 -1.68 -12.50 -12.54
CA ALA A 121 -1.51 -13.45 -11.45
C ALA A 121 -2.43 -14.68 -11.56
N ALA A 122 -3.64 -14.50 -12.02
CA ALA A 122 -4.66 -15.56 -12.17
C ALA A 122 -4.48 -16.44 -13.42
N GLY A 123 -3.48 -16.16 -14.27
CA GLY A 123 -3.17 -16.97 -15.45
C GLY A 123 -2.83 -18.43 -15.07
N PRO A 124 -2.87 -19.38 -16.04
CA PRO A 124 -2.69 -20.79 -15.78
C PRO A 124 -1.47 -21.13 -14.91
N GLY A 125 -1.68 -21.87 -13.82
CA GLY A 125 -0.63 -22.37 -12.94
C GLY A 125 0.01 -21.35 -12.01
N ARG A 126 -0.58 -20.14 -11.83
CA ARG A 126 0.05 -19.08 -11.03
C ARG A 126 -0.52 -18.93 -9.61
N VAL A 127 -1.71 -18.38 -9.46
CA VAL A 127 -2.34 -18.22 -8.14
C VAL A 127 -3.80 -18.65 -8.16
N ARG A 128 -4.33 -19.02 -7.00
CA ARG A 128 -5.77 -19.26 -6.86
C ARG A 128 -6.54 -17.98 -7.19
N PRO A 129 -7.63 -18.07 -7.96
CA PRO A 129 -8.44 -16.91 -8.27
C PRO A 129 -9.02 -16.26 -7.01
N LEU A 130 -9.00 -14.95 -6.97
CA LEU A 130 -9.64 -14.10 -5.96
C LEU A 130 -10.24 -12.88 -6.64
N ALA A 131 -11.24 -12.25 -6.03
CA ALA A 131 -11.75 -10.96 -6.47
C ALA A 131 -11.12 -9.82 -5.67
N LEU A 132 -10.99 -8.65 -6.30
CA LEU A 132 -10.62 -7.41 -5.62
C LEU A 132 -11.87 -6.57 -5.42
N ALA A 133 -12.11 -6.10 -4.21
CA ALA A 133 -13.22 -5.20 -3.91
C ALA A 133 -12.73 -4.00 -3.10
N TRP A 134 -13.35 -2.86 -3.29
CA TRP A 134 -12.97 -1.64 -2.59
C TRP A 134 -14.16 -0.72 -2.41
N ALA A 135 -14.05 0.18 -1.47
CA ALA A 135 -14.99 1.27 -1.29
C ALA A 135 -14.25 2.60 -1.09
N ASP A 136 -14.95 3.71 -1.34
CA ASP A 136 -14.39 5.03 -1.06
C ASP A 136 -14.35 5.27 0.46
N GLY A 137 -13.14 5.35 0.99
CA GLY A 137 -12.87 5.69 2.38
C GLY A 137 -12.76 7.20 2.62
N ASP A 138 -12.79 8.02 1.56
CA ASP A 138 -12.54 9.46 1.54
C ASP A 138 -11.30 9.90 2.35
N GLY A 139 -11.36 11.07 2.98
CA GLY A 139 -10.32 11.62 3.86
C GLY A 139 -10.37 11.14 5.31
N SER A 140 -11.15 10.09 5.66
CA SER A 140 -11.33 9.59 7.03
C SER A 140 -10.04 9.06 7.69
N GLY A 141 -8.97 8.87 6.91
CA GLY A 141 -7.76 8.22 7.40
C GLY A 141 -7.94 6.73 7.72
N TRP A 142 -9.04 6.13 7.26
CA TRP A 142 -9.47 4.80 7.67
C TRP A 142 -9.52 4.68 9.20
N ARG A 143 -10.10 5.69 9.86
CA ARG A 143 -10.27 5.76 11.31
C ARG A 143 -11.75 5.92 11.64
N PRO A 144 -12.31 5.05 12.48
CA PRO A 144 -13.66 5.23 13.00
C PRO A 144 -13.77 6.54 13.81
N ALA A 145 -14.88 7.24 13.59
CA ALA A 145 -15.28 8.43 14.34
C ALA A 145 -16.78 8.31 14.69
N PRO A 146 -17.29 9.11 15.64
CA PRO A 146 -18.71 9.11 15.94
C PRO A 146 -19.57 9.42 14.70
N GLY A 147 -20.46 8.50 14.34
CA GLY A 147 -21.32 8.63 13.15
C GLY A 147 -20.65 8.36 11.80
N ASP A 148 -19.36 7.98 11.79
CA ASP A 148 -18.60 7.68 10.57
C ASP A 148 -17.59 6.53 10.82
N ASP A 149 -18.01 5.28 10.65
CA ASP A 149 -17.15 4.10 10.83
C ASP A 149 -16.85 3.42 9.49
N PRO A 150 -15.67 3.67 8.88
CA PRO A 150 -15.28 3.03 7.63
C PRO A 150 -15.06 1.51 7.78
N PHE A 151 -14.78 1.00 8.96
CA PHE A 151 -14.60 -0.43 9.17
C PHE A 151 -15.92 -1.18 9.28
N ALA A 152 -16.90 -0.61 9.98
CA ALA A 152 -18.26 -1.14 9.96
C ALA A 152 -18.85 -1.11 8.54
N MET A 153 -18.61 -0.04 7.78
CA MET A 153 -18.99 0.04 6.36
C MET A 153 -18.38 -1.11 5.54
N LEU A 154 -17.09 -1.41 5.71
CA LEU A 154 -16.44 -2.51 4.99
C LEU A 154 -16.98 -3.88 5.42
N LEU A 155 -17.02 -4.15 6.73
CA LEU A 155 -17.26 -5.48 7.26
C LEU A 155 -18.75 -5.84 7.35
N ASP A 156 -19.62 -4.86 7.64
CA ASP A 156 -21.01 -5.13 7.98
C ASP A 156 -22.00 -4.65 6.88
N GLU A 157 -21.50 -3.89 5.90
CA GLU A 157 -22.33 -3.43 4.78
C GLU A 157 -21.76 -3.88 3.42
N LEU A 158 -20.48 -3.63 3.12
CA LEU A 158 -19.88 -4.01 1.84
C LEU A 158 -19.74 -5.53 1.71
N LEU A 159 -19.24 -6.25 2.71
CA LEU A 159 -19.07 -7.72 2.62
C LEU A 159 -20.40 -8.44 2.37
N PRO A 160 -21.52 -8.14 3.06
CA PRO A 160 -22.83 -8.69 2.71
C PRO A 160 -23.28 -8.39 1.29
N LEU A 161 -23.03 -7.17 0.79
CA LEU A 161 -23.32 -6.80 -0.59
C LEU A 161 -22.50 -7.64 -1.58
N LEU A 162 -21.20 -7.85 -1.30
CA LEU A 162 -20.31 -8.69 -2.11
C LEU A 162 -20.73 -10.16 -2.06
N SER A 163 -21.22 -10.64 -0.92
CA SER A 163 -21.82 -11.97 -0.79
C SER A 163 -23.05 -12.13 -1.69
N GLY A 164 -23.88 -11.08 -1.80
CA GLY A 164 -25.01 -11.02 -2.74
C GLY A 164 -24.58 -11.06 -4.22
N LEU A 165 -23.34 -10.71 -4.53
CA LEU A 165 -22.73 -10.88 -5.86
C LEU A 165 -22.12 -12.26 -6.07
N GLY A 166 -22.24 -13.17 -5.09
CA GLY A 166 -21.72 -14.54 -5.13
C GLY A 166 -20.28 -14.70 -4.62
N LEU A 167 -19.65 -13.65 -4.09
CA LEU A 167 -18.30 -13.75 -3.53
C LEU A 167 -18.33 -14.41 -2.14
N ARG A 168 -17.25 -15.08 -1.77
CA ARG A 168 -17.08 -15.66 -0.45
C ARG A 168 -16.53 -14.59 0.51
N THR A 169 -17.31 -14.27 1.53
CA THR A 169 -17.01 -13.20 2.50
C THR A 169 -17.00 -13.68 3.95
N SER A 170 -17.00 -14.99 4.16
CA SER A 170 -16.89 -15.60 5.50
C SER A 170 -15.49 -15.38 6.08
N PRO A 171 -15.31 -15.47 7.40
CA PRO A 171 -13.97 -15.53 8.01
C PRO A 171 -13.06 -16.54 7.30
N GLY A 172 -11.79 -16.18 7.11
CA GLY A 172 -10.85 -17.01 6.33
C GLY A 172 -10.93 -16.84 4.80
N GLN A 173 -11.90 -16.08 4.29
CA GLN A 173 -12.12 -15.84 2.87
C GLN A 173 -11.91 -14.36 2.45
N VAL A 174 -11.58 -13.50 3.43
CA VAL A 174 -11.42 -12.06 3.24
C VAL A 174 -9.99 -11.66 3.57
N GLY A 175 -9.28 -11.14 2.58
CA GLY A 175 -8.00 -10.46 2.77
C GLY A 175 -8.18 -8.94 2.77
N VAL A 176 -7.19 -8.21 3.23
CA VAL A 176 -7.13 -6.75 3.09
C VAL A 176 -5.77 -6.30 2.58
N LEU A 177 -5.75 -5.36 1.66
CA LEU A 177 -4.55 -4.73 1.10
C LEU A 177 -4.73 -3.21 1.07
N GLY A 178 -3.77 -2.48 1.61
CA GLY A 178 -3.84 -1.02 1.58
C GLY A 178 -2.49 -0.36 1.31
N TRP A 179 -2.53 0.89 0.81
CA TRP A 179 -1.36 1.71 0.49
C TRP A 179 -1.37 2.99 1.31
N SER A 180 -0.21 3.39 1.84
CA SER A 180 -0.05 4.64 2.58
C SER A 180 -1.07 4.76 3.73
N MET A 181 -1.98 5.73 3.66
CA MET A 181 -3.13 5.87 4.56
C MET A 181 -3.95 4.57 4.66
N GLY A 182 -4.22 3.93 3.51
CA GLY A 182 -4.91 2.65 3.46
C GLY A 182 -4.08 1.49 4.02
N GLY A 183 -2.75 1.55 3.91
CA GLY A 183 -1.85 0.58 4.55
C GLY A 183 -1.93 0.63 6.08
N ALA A 184 -1.94 1.84 6.64
CA ALA A 184 -2.21 2.03 8.08
C ALA A 184 -3.63 1.60 8.45
N GLY A 185 -4.62 1.88 7.57
CA GLY A 185 -6.00 1.43 7.71
C GLY A 185 -6.14 -0.09 7.74
N ALA A 186 -5.41 -0.79 6.86
CA ALA A 186 -5.42 -2.26 6.80
C ALA A 186 -4.88 -2.89 8.10
N LEU A 187 -3.79 -2.34 8.66
CA LEU A 187 -3.26 -2.79 9.93
C LEU A 187 -4.25 -2.55 11.08
N ARG A 188 -4.89 -1.37 11.14
CA ARG A 188 -5.89 -1.04 12.17
C ARG A 188 -7.15 -1.92 12.05
N LEU A 189 -7.62 -2.16 10.83
CA LEU A 189 -8.76 -3.05 10.59
C LEU A 189 -8.45 -4.46 11.08
N ALA A 190 -7.27 -4.98 10.77
CA ALA A 190 -6.85 -6.31 11.19
C ALA A 190 -6.63 -6.40 12.70
N GLU A 191 -6.08 -5.37 13.34
CA GLU A 191 -5.95 -5.32 14.79
C GLU A 191 -7.33 -5.27 15.48
N ARG A 192 -8.28 -4.52 14.90
CA ARG A 192 -9.63 -4.40 15.45
C ARG A 192 -10.46 -5.69 15.27
N SER A 193 -10.34 -6.35 14.12
CA SER A 193 -11.21 -7.46 13.71
C SER A 193 -10.43 -8.61 13.06
N PRO A 194 -9.44 -9.20 13.75
CA PRO A 194 -8.60 -10.25 13.17
C PRO A 194 -9.40 -11.48 12.77
N ASP A 195 -10.44 -11.82 13.52
CA ASP A 195 -11.27 -12.98 13.26
C ASP A 195 -12.13 -12.88 11.98
N ARG A 196 -12.24 -11.68 11.41
CA ARG A 196 -12.96 -11.43 10.16
C ARG A 196 -12.07 -11.56 8.92
N LEU A 197 -10.73 -11.64 9.09
CA LEU A 197 -9.75 -11.59 8.02
C LEU A 197 -8.91 -12.87 7.97
N ALA A 198 -8.45 -13.22 6.77
CA ALA A 198 -7.51 -14.31 6.54
C ALA A 198 -6.06 -13.82 6.44
N ALA A 199 -5.85 -12.60 5.95
CA ALA A 199 -4.52 -12.01 5.77
C ALA A 199 -4.58 -10.50 5.62
N VAL A 200 -3.46 -9.85 5.91
CA VAL A 200 -3.27 -8.40 5.78
C VAL A 200 -2.02 -8.10 4.95
N VAL A 201 -2.15 -7.15 4.02
CA VAL A 201 -1.02 -6.56 3.30
C VAL A 201 -1.03 -5.05 3.48
N ALA A 202 0.08 -4.49 3.95
CA ALA A 202 0.25 -3.04 4.12
C ALA A 202 1.45 -2.56 3.31
N THR A 203 1.21 -1.67 2.36
CA THR A 203 2.27 -1.12 1.50
C THR A 203 2.55 0.33 1.89
N SER A 204 3.80 0.64 2.22
CA SER A 204 4.20 1.99 2.66
C SER A 204 3.25 2.55 3.74
N PRO A 205 2.91 1.80 4.80
CA PRO A 205 1.87 2.19 5.74
C PRO A 205 2.19 3.53 6.41
N ALA A 206 1.25 4.47 6.35
CA ALA A 206 1.41 5.81 6.92
C ALA A 206 1.23 5.77 8.45
N VAL A 207 2.22 5.21 9.13
CA VAL A 207 2.29 5.07 10.59
C VAL A 207 3.54 5.76 11.14
N ALA A 208 3.56 6.09 12.42
CA ALA A 208 4.75 6.59 13.12
C ALA A 208 5.48 5.44 13.80
N ALA A 209 6.81 5.50 13.89
CA ALA A 209 7.64 4.46 14.52
C ALA A 209 7.28 4.20 15.99
N SER A 210 6.83 5.23 16.71
CA SER A 210 6.30 5.16 18.07
C SER A 210 4.77 5.24 18.13
N GLY A 211 4.11 5.04 17.00
CA GLY A 211 2.65 5.18 16.90
C GLY A 211 1.87 3.98 17.46
N PRO A 212 0.56 4.14 17.64
CA PRO A 212 -0.31 3.11 18.20
C PRO A 212 -0.33 1.84 17.31
N GLU A 213 -0.12 1.97 16.02
CA GLU A 213 -0.09 0.83 15.09
C GLU A 213 1.13 -0.08 15.33
N VAL A 214 2.26 0.49 15.79
CA VAL A 214 3.45 -0.29 16.15
C VAL A 214 3.28 -0.90 17.55
N ALA A 215 2.70 -0.15 18.49
CA ALA A 215 2.44 -0.63 19.85
C ALA A 215 1.32 -1.68 19.91
N GLY A 216 0.30 -1.54 19.05
CA GLY A 216 -0.91 -2.36 19.02
C GLY A 216 -0.82 -3.60 18.12
N THR A 217 0.35 -4.23 17.99
CA THR A 217 0.55 -5.37 17.08
C THR A 217 0.10 -6.73 17.66
N GLY A 218 -0.41 -6.76 18.87
CA GLY A 218 -0.69 -8.01 19.60
C GLY A 218 -1.63 -8.96 18.85
N ARG A 219 -2.73 -8.44 18.32
CA ARG A 219 -3.74 -9.25 17.62
C ARG A 219 -3.35 -9.59 16.17
N LEU A 220 -2.46 -8.80 15.56
CA LEU A 220 -1.93 -9.06 14.22
C LEU A 220 -1.09 -10.35 14.16
N ARG A 221 -0.53 -10.78 15.30
CA ARG A 221 0.28 -12.03 15.39
C ARG A 221 -0.51 -13.28 15.06
N ALA A 222 -1.83 -13.22 15.11
CA ALA A 222 -2.71 -14.33 14.76
C ALA A 222 -2.98 -14.43 13.24
N LEU A 223 -2.53 -13.46 12.46
CA LEU A 223 -2.77 -13.37 11.03
C LEU A 223 -1.48 -13.47 10.21
N PRO A 224 -1.53 -14.02 9.00
CA PRO A 224 -0.53 -13.75 7.98
C PRO A 224 -0.47 -12.25 7.66
N VAL A 225 0.69 -11.62 7.87
CA VAL A 225 0.92 -10.19 7.62
C VAL A 225 2.07 -10.02 6.66
N LYS A 226 1.87 -9.21 5.62
CA LYS A 226 2.93 -8.76 4.70
C LYS A 226 3.01 -7.25 4.69
N ILE A 227 4.23 -6.70 4.82
CA ILE A 227 4.47 -5.26 4.79
C ILE A 227 5.60 -4.96 3.81
N ASP A 228 5.32 -4.12 2.82
CA ASP A 228 6.31 -3.67 1.83
C ASP A 228 6.50 -2.16 1.95
N CYS A 229 7.75 -1.66 1.94
CA CYS A 229 8.05 -0.23 2.00
C CYS A 229 9.29 0.11 1.18
N GLY A 230 9.29 1.29 0.57
CA GLY A 230 10.49 1.81 -0.09
C GLY A 230 11.54 2.23 0.93
N ALA A 231 12.82 1.97 0.68
CA ALA A 231 13.90 2.39 1.59
C ALA A 231 14.04 3.92 1.67
N ASN A 232 13.62 4.63 0.62
CA ASN A 232 13.55 6.10 0.59
C ASN A 232 12.11 6.62 0.77
N ASP A 233 11.28 5.86 1.47
CA ASP A 233 9.92 6.23 1.87
C ASP A 233 9.94 6.92 3.24
N PRO A 234 9.16 7.99 3.48
CA PRO A 234 9.08 8.62 4.80
C PRO A 234 8.65 7.67 5.92
N PHE A 235 7.99 6.57 5.60
CA PHE A 235 7.53 5.56 6.56
C PHE A 235 8.47 4.35 6.70
N ALA A 236 9.65 4.38 6.07
CA ALA A 236 10.60 3.26 6.11
C ALA A 236 11.05 2.90 7.55
N ASP A 237 11.31 3.90 8.40
CA ASP A 237 11.74 3.67 9.78
C ASP A 237 10.60 3.10 10.63
N ALA A 238 9.38 3.58 10.42
CA ALA A 238 8.18 3.02 11.05
C ALA A 238 7.93 1.56 10.58
N THR A 239 8.18 1.26 9.32
CA THR A 239 8.09 -0.12 8.79
C THR A 239 9.13 -1.04 9.44
N ARG A 240 10.34 -0.56 9.71
CA ARG A 240 11.35 -1.34 10.47
C ARG A 240 10.93 -1.57 11.91
N ALA A 241 10.30 -0.58 12.54
CA ALA A 241 9.73 -0.74 13.89
C ALA A 241 8.60 -1.77 13.92
N LEU A 242 7.72 -1.77 12.89
CA LEU A 242 6.70 -2.82 12.71
C LEU A 242 7.33 -4.20 12.54
N ALA A 243 8.40 -4.34 11.75
CA ALA A 243 9.12 -5.61 11.59
C ALA A 243 9.64 -6.15 12.93
N ALA A 244 10.19 -5.28 13.77
CA ALA A 244 10.66 -5.66 15.11
C ALA A 244 9.52 -6.07 16.06
N ALA A 245 8.35 -5.42 15.94
CA ALA A 245 7.17 -5.71 16.75
C ALA A 245 6.37 -6.94 16.28
N LEU A 246 6.51 -7.31 14.99
CA LEU A 246 5.80 -8.40 14.32
C LEU A 246 6.79 -9.41 13.70
N PRO A 247 7.51 -10.21 14.49
CA PRO A 247 8.54 -11.11 13.96
C PRO A 247 8.00 -12.22 13.05
N THR A 248 6.69 -12.47 13.05
CA THR A 248 6.02 -13.43 12.16
C THR A 248 5.58 -12.82 10.83
N ALA A 249 5.67 -11.48 10.69
CA ALA A 249 5.29 -10.81 9.45
C ALA A 249 6.37 -10.94 8.38
N GLU A 250 5.95 -11.08 7.12
CA GLU A 250 6.82 -10.92 5.97
C GLU A 250 7.04 -9.43 5.71
N VAL A 251 8.18 -8.87 6.10
CA VAL A 251 8.47 -7.45 5.95
C VAL A 251 9.63 -7.23 4.99
N ALA A 252 9.43 -6.40 3.97
CA ALA A 252 10.44 -6.00 3.01
C ALA A 252 10.58 -4.47 2.94
N VAL A 253 11.79 -3.98 3.22
CA VAL A 253 12.18 -2.59 2.95
C VAL A 253 13.21 -2.62 1.82
N ALA A 254 12.76 -2.32 0.61
CA ALA A 254 13.54 -2.44 -0.62
C ALA A 254 13.80 -1.06 -1.27
N LYS A 255 14.74 -0.99 -2.22
CA LYS A 255 14.94 0.23 -3.03
C LYS A 255 13.59 0.73 -3.55
N GLY A 256 13.31 2.02 -3.40
CA GLY A 256 12.06 2.65 -3.83
C GLY A 256 11.63 3.79 -2.93
N CYS A 257 10.57 4.46 -3.34
CA CYS A 257 10.00 5.65 -2.70
C CYS A 257 8.52 5.45 -2.37
N HIS A 258 7.89 6.49 -1.82
CA HIS A 258 6.46 6.54 -1.54
C HIS A 258 5.67 6.90 -2.81
N ASP A 259 5.55 5.97 -3.75
CA ASP A 259 4.91 6.25 -5.04
C ASP A 259 4.26 5.01 -5.68
N GLY A 260 3.41 5.27 -6.69
CA GLY A 260 2.67 4.24 -7.39
C GLY A 260 3.53 3.26 -8.19
N VAL A 261 4.74 3.64 -8.62
CA VAL A 261 5.65 2.72 -9.33
C VAL A 261 6.15 1.65 -8.39
N PHE A 262 6.64 2.05 -7.20
CA PHE A 262 7.02 1.11 -6.16
C PHE A 262 5.86 0.18 -5.79
N TRP A 263 4.65 0.74 -5.58
CA TRP A 263 3.48 -0.04 -5.17
C TRP A 263 3.04 -1.05 -6.24
N GLN A 264 3.03 -0.67 -7.51
CA GLN A 264 2.72 -1.61 -8.61
C GLN A 264 3.73 -2.75 -8.70
N ARG A 265 5.01 -2.49 -8.42
CA ARG A 265 6.06 -3.54 -8.43
C ARG A 265 5.83 -4.59 -7.36
N GLN A 266 5.20 -4.24 -6.23
CA GLN A 266 4.89 -5.18 -5.15
C GLN A 266 3.64 -6.03 -5.45
N ALA A 267 2.73 -5.54 -6.31
CA ALA A 267 1.43 -6.17 -6.55
C ALA A 267 1.48 -7.68 -6.87
N PRO A 268 2.39 -8.19 -7.73
CA PRO A 268 2.46 -9.63 -8.00
C PRO A 268 2.79 -10.49 -6.76
N ALA A 269 3.69 -10.04 -5.90
CA ALA A 269 4.05 -10.74 -4.66
C ALA A 269 2.91 -10.68 -3.64
N GLN A 270 2.25 -9.52 -3.53
CA GLN A 270 1.11 -9.30 -2.64
C GLN A 270 -0.10 -10.15 -3.03
N LEU A 271 -0.41 -10.23 -4.32
CA LEU A 271 -1.49 -11.09 -4.81
C LEU A 271 -1.20 -12.57 -4.57
N ARG A 272 0.05 -13.03 -4.74
CA ARG A 272 0.45 -14.40 -4.38
C ARG A 272 0.29 -14.69 -2.89
N PHE A 273 0.75 -13.77 -2.03
CA PHE A 273 0.61 -13.88 -0.59
C PHE A 273 -0.86 -14.00 -0.18
N LEU A 274 -1.72 -13.12 -0.69
CA LEU A 274 -3.16 -13.15 -0.41
C LEU A 274 -3.81 -14.44 -0.92
N ALA A 275 -3.51 -14.86 -2.16
CA ALA A 275 -4.07 -16.07 -2.74
C ALA A 275 -3.67 -17.35 -1.98
N ALA A 276 -2.50 -17.35 -1.34
CA ALA A 276 -2.05 -18.46 -0.50
C ALA A 276 -2.78 -18.48 0.85
N ALA A 277 -3.08 -17.32 1.41
CA ALA A 277 -3.73 -17.20 2.73
C ALA A 277 -5.25 -17.34 2.66
N LEU A 278 -5.87 -16.93 1.56
CA LEU A 278 -7.31 -17.09 1.35
C LEU A 278 -7.63 -18.56 1.07
N GLY A 279 -8.35 -19.21 1.95
CA GLY A 279 -8.68 -20.63 1.88
C GLY A 279 -9.39 -21.06 0.59
N PRO A 280 -9.44 -22.36 0.31
CA PRO A 280 -10.06 -22.94 -0.89
C PRO A 280 -11.56 -22.65 -1.00
#